data_b5f2658c0ac746c9073a84e0e968431c
#
_entry.id   b5f2658c0ac746c9073a84e0e968431c
#
_cell.length_a   1.000
_cell.length_b   1.000
_cell.length_c   1.000
_cell.angle_alpha   90.00
_cell.angle_beta   90.00
_cell.angle_gamma   90.00
#
_symmetry.space_group_name_H-M   'P 1'
#
loop_
_entity.id
_entity.type
_entity.pdbx_description
1 polymer ?
#
loop_
_entity_poly.entity_id
_entity_poly.type
_entity_poly.pdbx_seq_one_letter_code
_entity_poly.pdbx_strand_id
1 'polypeptide(L)'
;DAAAIERAIAEGAAAADLLIVSGGVSVGRYDHVRPVLERLGTLDFWRIAVQPGKPLAFGKVGPTPVLGLPGNPVSALVTFELFARPLIRAMLGLPGDGRQHVAARFAGESLSKDPARRAYLRVVVSAEKDGLVARAAGGQSSSQLRPLAAANALLIVPEGEAATVAGATYDALLIGDLA
;
A
#
# COMPACT_ATOMS: atom_id res chain seq x y z
N ASP A 1 -16.85 -13.78 -13.09
CA ASP A 1 -17.08 -15.24 -13.03
C ASP A 1 -15.88 -15.90 -12.33
N ALA A 2 -16.15 -16.67 -11.27
CA ALA A 2 -15.13 -17.31 -10.44
C ALA A 2 -14.25 -18.30 -11.24
N ALA A 3 -14.81 -19.01 -12.19
CA ALA A 3 -14.06 -19.96 -13.02
C ALA A 3 -13.07 -19.27 -13.96
N ALA A 4 -13.43 -18.09 -14.47
CA ALA A 4 -12.52 -17.30 -15.29
C ALA A 4 -11.36 -16.72 -14.45
N ILE A 5 -11.65 -16.28 -13.23
CA ILE A 5 -10.61 -15.80 -12.28
C ILE A 5 -9.67 -16.96 -11.90
N GLU A 6 -10.21 -18.15 -11.65
CA GLU A 6 -9.42 -19.33 -11.30
C GLU A 6 -8.45 -19.72 -12.42
N ARG A 7 -8.93 -19.77 -13.67
CA ARG A 7 -8.07 -20.01 -14.83
C ARG A 7 -6.97 -18.95 -14.98
N ALA A 8 -7.34 -17.67 -14.90
CA ALA A 8 -6.38 -16.58 -15.04
C ALA A 8 -5.29 -16.61 -13.95
N ILE A 9 -5.66 -16.96 -12.70
CA ILE A 9 -4.71 -17.09 -11.59
C ILE A 9 -3.80 -18.31 -11.81
N ALA A 10 -4.35 -19.46 -12.23
CA ALA A 10 -3.56 -20.66 -12.48
C ALA A 10 -2.58 -20.46 -13.66
N GLU A 11 -3.04 -19.90 -14.78
CA GLU A 11 -2.21 -19.59 -15.94
C GLU A 11 -1.14 -18.54 -15.61
N GLY A 12 -1.52 -17.46 -14.92
CA GLY A 12 -0.59 -16.42 -14.48
C GLY A 12 0.50 -16.95 -13.55
N ALA A 13 0.13 -17.78 -12.57
CA ALA A 13 1.08 -18.39 -11.66
C ALA A 13 2.02 -19.39 -12.33
N ALA A 14 1.57 -20.09 -13.37
CA ALA A 14 2.42 -21.02 -14.14
C ALA A 14 3.43 -20.28 -15.05
N ALA A 15 3.15 -19.02 -15.40
CA ALA A 15 3.94 -18.26 -16.38
C ALA A 15 4.84 -17.16 -15.74
N ALA A 16 4.78 -16.95 -14.42
CA ALA A 16 5.45 -15.84 -13.74
C ALA A 16 6.21 -16.28 -12.49
N ASP A 17 7.23 -15.51 -12.11
CA ASP A 17 7.97 -15.66 -10.85
C ASP A 17 7.22 -15.04 -9.65
N LEU A 18 6.30 -14.10 -9.93
CA LEU A 18 5.41 -13.45 -8.96
C LEU A 18 4.10 -13.08 -9.65
N LEU A 19 2.98 -13.46 -9.08
CA LEU A 19 1.66 -13.04 -9.55
C LEU A 19 1.11 -11.92 -8.64
N ILE A 20 0.76 -10.79 -9.23
CA ILE A 20 0.07 -9.69 -8.54
C ILE A 20 -1.36 -9.60 -9.07
N VAL A 21 -2.33 -9.67 -8.18
CA VAL A 21 -3.77 -9.53 -8.50
C VAL A 21 -4.30 -8.28 -7.83
N SER A 22 -4.97 -7.40 -8.55
CA SER A 22 -5.59 -6.20 -7.99
C SER A 22 -7.11 -6.33 -7.92
N GLY A 23 -7.67 -6.13 -6.72
CA GLY A 23 -9.09 -6.27 -6.44
C GLY A 23 -9.52 -7.69 -6.08
N GLY A 24 -10.76 -7.86 -5.63
CA GLY A 24 -11.36 -9.15 -5.30
C GLY A 24 -10.82 -9.84 -4.04
N VAL A 25 -10.05 -9.14 -3.20
CA VAL A 25 -9.40 -9.67 -1.98
C VAL A 25 -10.04 -9.18 -0.68
N SER A 26 -11.16 -8.46 -0.74
CA SER A 26 -11.85 -7.96 0.45
C SER A 26 -12.96 -8.94 0.92
N VAL A 27 -14.03 -8.43 1.51
CA VAL A 27 -15.18 -9.21 2.03
C VAL A 27 -16.47 -9.00 1.22
N GLY A 28 -16.38 -8.35 0.07
CA GLY A 28 -17.51 -8.07 -0.78
C GLY A 28 -18.09 -9.34 -1.44
N ARG A 29 -19.37 -9.31 -1.79
CA ARG A 29 -20.07 -10.42 -2.46
C ARG A 29 -19.41 -10.88 -3.77
N TYR A 30 -18.61 -10.01 -4.37
CA TYR A 30 -17.91 -10.24 -5.64
C TYR A 30 -16.39 -10.45 -5.47
N ASP A 31 -15.92 -10.57 -4.24
CA ASP A 31 -14.49 -10.77 -3.96
C ASP A 31 -14.14 -12.27 -4.10
N HIS A 32 -13.97 -12.72 -5.34
CA HIS A 32 -13.72 -14.12 -5.68
C HIS A 32 -12.25 -14.53 -5.63
N VAL A 33 -11.31 -13.57 -5.60
CA VAL A 33 -9.87 -13.86 -5.66
C VAL A 33 -9.41 -14.65 -4.45
N ARG A 34 -9.82 -14.23 -3.24
CA ARG A 34 -9.44 -14.94 -2.01
C ARG A 34 -9.89 -16.40 -2.00
N PRO A 35 -11.17 -16.75 -2.22
CA PRO A 35 -11.61 -18.15 -2.26
C PRO A 35 -10.90 -18.98 -3.35
N VAL A 36 -10.55 -18.34 -4.47
CA VAL A 36 -9.79 -19.00 -5.53
C VAL A 36 -8.35 -19.30 -5.07
N LEU A 37 -7.67 -18.35 -4.44
CA LEU A 37 -6.33 -18.57 -3.90
C LEU A 37 -6.30 -19.68 -2.85
N GLU A 38 -7.31 -19.74 -1.96
CA GLU A 38 -7.45 -20.79 -0.94
C GLU A 38 -7.65 -22.20 -1.56
N ARG A 39 -8.24 -22.28 -2.76
CA ARG A 39 -8.40 -23.57 -3.49
C ARG A 39 -7.17 -23.98 -4.30
N LEU A 40 -6.51 -23.01 -4.94
CA LEU A 40 -5.37 -23.27 -5.84
C LEU A 40 -4.06 -23.44 -5.12
N GLY A 41 -3.96 -22.97 -3.88
CA GLY A 41 -2.69 -22.93 -3.17
C GLY A 41 -2.83 -22.68 -1.68
N THR A 42 -1.90 -21.90 -1.13
CA THR A 42 -1.90 -21.50 0.28
C THR A 42 -2.17 -20.01 0.41
N LEU A 43 -2.82 -19.61 1.48
CA LEU A 43 -3.02 -18.22 1.87
C LEU A 43 -2.38 -18.02 3.26
N ASP A 44 -1.22 -17.37 3.30
CA ASP A 44 -0.45 -17.19 4.55
C ASP A 44 -1.07 -16.12 5.43
N PHE A 45 -1.53 -15.02 4.83
CA PHE A 45 -2.30 -13.98 5.52
C PHE A 45 -3.24 -13.22 4.57
N TRP A 46 -4.24 -12.56 5.14
CA TRP A 46 -5.27 -11.86 4.37
C TRP A 46 -5.64 -10.47 4.90
N ARG A 47 -5.12 -10.01 6.00
CA ARG A 47 -5.36 -8.65 6.51
C ARG A 47 -4.13 -8.12 7.22
N ILE A 48 -3.94 -6.82 7.09
CA ILE A 48 -2.84 -6.10 7.72
C ILE A 48 -3.36 -4.85 8.45
N ALA A 49 -2.65 -4.41 9.47
CA ALA A 49 -2.98 -3.21 10.25
C ALA A 49 -2.46 -1.93 9.57
N VAL A 50 -2.83 -1.72 8.29
CA VAL A 50 -2.43 -0.57 7.48
C VAL A 50 -3.64 0.24 7.00
N GLN A 51 -3.50 1.55 6.89
CA GLN A 51 -4.49 2.48 6.38
C GLN A 51 -3.85 3.47 5.38
N PRO A 52 -4.37 3.54 4.13
CA PRO A 52 -5.30 2.61 3.51
C PRO A 52 -4.61 1.29 3.13
N GLY A 53 -5.36 0.19 2.98
CA GLY A 53 -4.77 -1.07 2.52
C GLY A 53 -5.01 -2.28 3.42
N LYS A 54 -6.01 -2.23 4.34
CA LYS A 54 -6.32 -3.34 5.24
C LYS A 54 -6.47 -4.71 4.56
N PRO A 55 -7.21 -4.86 3.43
CA PRO A 55 -7.23 -6.11 2.69
C PRO A 55 -5.93 -6.25 1.86
N LEU A 56 -5.12 -7.20 2.21
CA LEU A 56 -3.94 -7.64 1.46
C LEU A 56 -3.86 -9.15 1.60
N ALA A 57 -3.82 -9.88 0.49
CA ALA A 57 -3.65 -11.32 0.49
C ALA A 57 -2.21 -11.67 0.07
N PHE A 58 -1.59 -12.59 0.78
CA PHE A 58 -0.31 -13.16 0.40
C PHE A 58 -0.35 -14.68 0.56
N GLY A 59 0.18 -15.39 -0.42
CA GLY A 59 0.21 -16.84 -0.45
C GLY A 59 1.00 -17.36 -1.64
N LYS A 60 0.73 -18.60 -2.02
CA LYS A 60 1.38 -19.27 -3.16
C LYS A 60 0.39 -20.08 -3.97
N VAL A 61 0.62 -20.16 -5.27
CA VAL A 61 -0.01 -21.13 -6.18
C VAL A 61 1.12 -21.95 -6.82
N GLY A 62 1.21 -23.23 -6.44
CA GLY A 62 2.39 -24.03 -6.72
C GLY A 62 3.65 -23.39 -6.10
N PRO A 63 4.75 -23.20 -6.86
CA PRO A 63 5.94 -22.52 -6.37
C PRO A 63 5.84 -21.00 -6.41
N THR A 64 4.86 -20.42 -7.11
CA THR A 64 4.78 -19.00 -7.43
C THR A 64 4.12 -18.21 -6.29
N PRO A 65 4.80 -17.23 -5.70
CA PRO A 65 4.19 -16.30 -4.74
C PRO A 65 3.08 -15.49 -5.41
N VAL A 66 2.00 -15.27 -4.66
CA VAL A 66 0.86 -14.47 -5.12
C VAL A 66 0.57 -13.37 -4.12
N LEU A 67 0.47 -12.14 -4.62
CA LEU A 67 0.12 -10.97 -3.83
C LEU A 67 -1.20 -10.37 -4.35
N GLY A 68 -2.22 -10.42 -3.51
CA GLY A 68 -3.53 -9.80 -3.80
C GLY A 68 -3.63 -8.41 -3.20
N LEU A 69 -3.65 -7.38 -4.05
CA LEU A 69 -3.78 -5.98 -3.65
C LEU A 69 -5.24 -5.54 -3.58
N PRO A 70 -5.57 -4.53 -2.75
CA PRO A 70 -6.91 -3.94 -2.71
C PRO A 70 -7.35 -3.40 -4.07
N GLY A 71 -8.67 -3.35 -4.33
CA GLY A 71 -9.20 -2.77 -5.55
C GLY A 71 -9.24 -1.22 -5.55
N ASN A 72 -9.26 -0.56 -4.38
CA ASN A 72 -9.21 0.89 -4.31
C ASN A 72 -7.81 1.39 -4.72
N PRO A 73 -7.70 2.33 -5.69
CA PRO A 73 -6.43 2.71 -6.30
C PRO A 73 -5.37 3.19 -5.31
N VAL A 74 -5.77 4.02 -4.35
CA VAL A 74 -4.84 4.51 -3.30
C VAL A 74 -4.37 3.37 -2.42
N SER A 75 -5.27 2.47 -2.02
CA SER A 75 -4.91 1.29 -1.23
C SER A 75 -3.98 0.36 -2.01
N ALA A 76 -4.26 0.14 -3.30
CA ALA A 76 -3.42 -0.67 -4.18
C ALA A 76 -2.01 -0.10 -4.29
N LEU A 77 -1.87 1.22 -4.53
CA LEU A 77 -0.56 1.87 -4.60
C LEU A 77 0.19 1.78 -3.27
N VAL A 78 -0.45 2.11 -2.16
CA VAL A 78 0.20 2.05 -0.83
C VAL A 78 0.67 0.62 -0.54
N THR A 79 -0.18 -0.39 -0.73
CA THR A 79 0.22 -1.79 -0.50
C THR A 79 1.24 -2.29 -1.51
N PHE A 80 1.22 -1.80 -2.75
CA PHE A 80 2.28 -2.08 -3.73
C PHE A 80 3.63 -1.54 -3.26
N GLU A 81 3.71 -0.28 -2.85
CA GLU A 81 4.96 0.33 -2.37
C GLU A 81 5.50 -0.36 -1.12
N LEU A 82 4.63 -0.82 -0.23
CA LEU A 82 5.02 -1.44 1.04
C LEU A 82 5.38 -2.93 0.92
N PHE A 83 4.78 -3.67 -0.02
CA PHE A 83 4.91 -5.13 -0.07
C PHE A 83 5.36 -5.66 -1.43
N ALA A 84 4.70 -5.25 -2.52
CA ALA A 84 5.04 -5.76 -3.85
C ALA A 84 6.42 -5.28 -4.31
N ARG A 85 6.68 -3.98 -4.16
CA ARG A 85 7.97 -3.38 -4.56
C ARG A 85 9.16 -3.97 -3.79
N PRO A 86 9.16 -4.07 -2.44
CA PRO A 86 10.25 -4.73 -1.71
C PRO A 86 10.41 -6.20 -2.09
N LEU A 87 9.31 -6.93 -2.30
CA LEU A 87 9.35 -8.33 -2.73
C LEU A 87 10.01 -8.48 -4.10
N ILE A 88 9.60 -7.67 -5.09
CA ILE A 88 10.22 -7.67 -6.43
C ILE A 88 11.72 -7.35 -6.33
N ARG A 89 12.09 -6.36 -5.53
CA ARG A 89 13.51 -6.00 -5.33
C ARG A 89 14.30 -7.13 -4.70
N ALA A 90 13.75 -7.80 -3.68
CA ALA A 90 14.38 -8.96 -3.05
C ALA A 90 14.57 -10.12 -4.06
N MET A 91 13.58 -10.39 -4.90
CA MET A 91 13.68 -11.39 -5.98
C MET A 91 14.76 -11.03 -7.01
N LEU A 92 15.02 -9.75 -7.23
CA LEU A 92 16.11 -9.25 -8.10
C LEU A 92 17.47 -9.16 -7.38
N GLY A 93 17.57 -9.55 -6.10
CA GLY A 93 18.79 -9.41 -5.31
C GLY A 93 19.16 -7.96 -4.93
N LEU A 94 18.21 -7.02 -5.05
CA LEU A 94 18.41 -5.61 -4.73
C LEU A 94 18.08 -5.32 -3.25
N PRO A 95 18.90 -4.52 -2.53
CA PRO A 95 18.66 -4.23 -1.13
C PRO A 95 17.49 -3.27 -0.90
N GLY A 96 16.81 -3.43 0.25
CA GLY A 96 15.76 -2.53 0.74
C GLY A 96 14.54 -2.41 -0.15
N ASP A 97 13.66 -1.49 0.19
CA ASP A 97 12.44 -1.19 -0.58
C ASP A 97 12.69 -0.30 -1.81
N GLY A 98 13.88 0.30 -1.90
CA GLY A 98 14.30 1.17 -2.99
C GLY A 98 13.63 2.55 -2.96
N ARG A 99 13.10 2.95 -1.82
CA ARG A 99 12.57 4.29 -1.57
C ARG A 99 13.40 5.01 -0.52
N GLN A 100 13.47 6.33 -0.61
CA GLN A 100 14.08 7.15 0.40
C GLN A 100 13.08 7.44 1.52
N HIS A 101 13.53 7.26 2.76
CA HIS A 101 12.80 7.67 3.96
C HIS A 101 13.38 8.98 4.47
N VAL A 102 12.54 9.93 4.79
CA VAL A 102 12.92 11.25 5.30
C VAL A 102 12.08 11.61 6.51
N ALA A 103 12.66 12.36 7.45
CA ALA A 103 11.92 12.99 8.54
C ALA A 103 11.38 14.33 8.07
N ALA A 104 10.06 14.54 8.15
CA ALA A 104 9.41 15.79 7.74
C ALA A 104 8.46 16.31 8.82
N ARG A 105 8.51 17.60 9.08
CA ARG A 105 7.61 18.29 10.01
C ARG A 105 6.24 18.46 9.34
N PHE A 106 5.21 17.93 9.97
CA PHE A 106 3.85 18.07 9.44
C PHE A 106 3.32 19.51 9.65
N ALA A 107 2.82 20.12 8.57
CA ALA A 107 2.22 21.44 8.59
C ALA A 107 0.85 21.43 7.91
N GLY A 108 -0.17 21.87 8.63
CA GLY A 108 -1.54 21.93 8.16
C GLY A 108 -2.55 21.43 9.18
N GLU A 109 -3.78 21.28 8.74
CA GLU A 109 -4.85 20.76 9.57
C GLU A 109 -4.61 19.28 9.93
N SER A 110 -5.07 18.90 11.12
CA SER A 110 -4.95 17.54 11.62
C SER A 110 -5.69 16.54 10.72
N LEU A 111 -5.02 15.47 10.34
CA LEU A 111 -5.57 14.39 9.51
C LEU A 111 -5.91 13.21 10.42
N SER A 112 -7.19 12.91 10.57
CA SER A 112 -7.67 11.80 11.39
C SER A 112 -7.39 10.44 10.76
N LYS A 113 -7.13 9.43 11.59
CA LYS A 113 -6.90 8.03 11.20
C LYS A 113 -7.44 7.06 12.25
N ASP A 114 -7.51 5.80 11.90
CA ASP A 114 -7.81 4.72 12.85
C ASP A 114 -6.57 4.45 13.73
N PRO A 115 -6.64 4.65 15.06
CA PRO A 115 -5.50 4.45 15.96
C PRO A 115 -5.00 2.99 15.99
N ALA A 116 -5.84 2.01 15.65
CA ALA A 116 -5.43 0.60 15.59
C ALA A 116 -4.56 0.25 14.37
N ARG A 117 -4.30 1.21 13.47
CA ARG A 117 -3.56 0.97 12.22
C ARG A 117 -2.47 2.00 12.00
N ARG A 118 -1.37 1.56 11.41
CA ARG A 118 -0.35 2.46 10.84
C ARG A 118 -0.92 3.12 9.59
N ALA A 119 -0.89 4.45 9.53
CA ALA A 119 -1.42 5.17 8.38
C ALA A 119 -0.30 5.67 7.47
N TYR A 120 -0.57 5.63 6.17
CA TYR A 120 0.27 6.15 5.10
C TYR A 120 -0.53 7.24 4.37
N LEU A 121 -0.33 8.49 4.80
CA LEU A 121 -1.11 9.63 4.35
C LEU A 121 -0.42 10.30 3.15
N ARG A 122 -1.19 10.67 2.15
CA ARG A 122 -0.69 11.34 0.94
C ARG A 122 -0.33 12.78 1.25
N VAL A 123 0.96 13.10 1.12
CA VAL A 123 1.51 14.43 1.38
C VAL A 123 2.40 14.90 0.24
N VAL A 124 2.60 16.20 0.18
CA VAL A 124 3.70 16.83 -0.55
C VAL A 124 4.77 17.18 0.47
N VAL A 125 5.96 16.65 0.29
CA VAL A 125 7.15 17.01 1.06
C VAL A 125 7.97 17.99 0.25
N SER A 126 8.29 19.13 0.83
CA SER A 126 9.10 20.17 0.23
C SER A 126 10.25 20.60 1.16
N ALA A 127 11.35 21.05 0.56
CA ALA A 127 12.46 21.64 1.31
C ALA A 127 12.13 23.09 1.66
N GLU A 128 12.24 23.43 2.95
CA GLU A 128 12.09 24.78 3.45
C GLU A 128 13.34 25.19 4.23
N LYS A 129 13.42 26.46 4.65
CA LYS A 129 14.60 27.01 5.34
C LYS A 129 15.01 26.18 6.57
N ASP A 130 14.02 25.66 7.30
CA ASP A 130 14.24 24.95 8.58
C ASP A 130 14.08 23.42 8.45
N GLY A 131 14.21 22.86 7.24
CA GLY A 131 14.15 21.43 6.96
C GLY A 131 12.98 21.01 6.07
N LEU A 132 12.70 19.71 6.06
CA LEU A 132 11.61 19.17 5.24
C LEU A 132 10.25 19.38 5.91
N VAL A 133 9.28 19.81 5.12
CA VAL A 133 7.91 20.06 5.56
C VAL A 133 6.94 19.23 4.74
N ALA A 134 6.06 18.51 5.42
CA ALA A 134 5.00 17.69 4.83
C ALA A 134 3.64 18.39 4.95
N ARG A 135 2.93 18.54 3.84
CA ARG A 135 1.56 19.05 3.78
C ARG A 135 0.64 18.06 3.11
N ALA A 136 -0.61 17.99 3.54
CA ALA A 136 -1.59 17.13 2.90
C ALA A 136 -1.70 17.45 1.39
N ALA A 137 -1.59 16.44 0.54
CA ALA A 137 -1.78 16.58 -0.91
C ALA A 137 -3.27 16.73 -1.28
N GLY A 138 -4.16 16.74 -0.29
CA GLY A 138 -5.60 16.83 -0.41
C GLY A 138 -6.32 15.81 0.46
N GLY A 139 -7.55 15.47 0.15
CA GLY A 139 -8.36 14.52 0.92
C GLY A 139 -7.73 13.14 1.03
N GLN A 140 -7.95 12.44 2.16
CA GLN A 140 -7.32 11.15 2.47
C GLN A 140 -8.21 9.92 2.18
N SER A 141 -9.34 10.08 1.47
CA SER A 141 -10.18 8.94 1.05
C SER A 141 -9.43 8.03 0.06
N SER A 142 -9.57 6.71 0.22
CA SER A 142 -8.90 5.70 -0.62
C SER A 142 -9.40 5.66 -2.07
N SER A 143 -10.49 6.35 -2.39
CA SER A 143 -11.04 6.47 -3.74
C SER A 143 -10.57 7.73 -4.50
N GLN A 144 -9.88 8.66 -3.83
CA GLN A 144 -9.49 9.94 -4.43
C GLN A 144 -8.14 9.84 -5.14
N LEU A 145 -8.16 9.82 -6.47
CA LEU A 145 -6.95 9.74 -7.31
C LEU A 145 -6.19 11.06 -7.40
N ARG A 146 -6.87 12.21 -7.40
CA ARG A 146 -6.20 13.51 -7.54
C ARG A 146 -5.17 13.80 -6.44
N PRO A 147 -5.49 13.60 -5.13
CA PRO A 147 -4.49 13.73 -4.08
C PRO A 147 -3.34 12.70 -4.19
N LEU A 148 -3.61 11.52 -4.76
CA LEU A 148 -2.58 10.52 -5.01
C LEU A 148 -1.59 10.99 -6.09
N ALA A 149 -2.11 11.53 -7.18
CA ALA A 149 -1.28 12.05 -8.27
C ALA A 149 -0.47 13.31 -7.88
N ALA A 150 -0.96 14.09 -6.91
CA ALA A 150 -0.28 15.28 -6.41
C ALA A 150 0.76 14.97 -5.32
N ALA A 151 0.68 13.82 -4.66
CA ALA A 151 1.58 13.45 -3.58
C ALA A 151 2.95 13.01 -4.13
N ASN A 152 4.02 13.44 -3.47
CA ASN A 152 5.36 12.90 -3.69
C ASN A 152 5.85 12.02 -2.53
N ALA A 153 5.05 11.90 -1.46
CA ALA A 153 5.39 11.08 -0.31
C ALA A 153 4.16 10.50 0.40
N LEU A 154 4.40 9.44 1.16
CA LEU A 154 3.48 8.83 2.11
C LEU A 154 3.98 9.13 3.53
N LEU A 155 3.29 10.01 4.27
CA LEU A 155 3.59 10.31 5.67
C LEU A 155 3.17 9.12 6.53
N ILE A 156 4.08 8.64 7.37
CA ILE A 156 3.87 7.46 8.21
C ILE A 156 3.41 7.91 9.59
N VAL A 157 2.15 7.65 9.93
CA VAL A 157 1.61 7.92 11.26
C VAL A 157 1.44 6.59 12.00
N PRO A 158 2.14 6.39 13.14
CA PRO A 158 2.19 5.10 13.81
C PRO A 158 0.84 4.70 14.43
N GLU A 159 0.75 3.44 14.84
CA GLU A 159 -0.33 2.92 15.67
C GLU A 159 -0.35 3.67 17.02
N GLY A 160 -1.52 3.78 17.63
CA GLY A 160 -1.73 4.51 18.88
C GLY A 160 -2.11 5.98 18.67
N GLU A 161 -1.73 6.60 17.56
CA GLU A 161 -2.16 7.95 17.23
C GLU A 161 -3.51 7.93 16.49
N ALA A 162 -4.39 8.85 16.83
CA ALA A 162 -5.71 9.00 16.18
C ALA A 162 -5.71 10.05 15.07
N ALA A 163 -4.69 10.90 15.03
CA ALA A 163 -4.55 11.97 14.04
C ALA A 163 -3.12 12.50 13.99
N THR A 164 -2.77 13.22 12.92
CA THR A 164 -1.52 13.97 12.86
C THR A 164 -1.55 15.20 13.77
N VAL A 165 -0.39 15.58 14.30
CA VAL A 165 -0.20 16.78 15.12
C VAL A 165 0.60 17.80 14.32
N ALA A 166 0.07 19.01 14.16
CA ALA A 166 0.78 20.12 13.51
C ALA A 166 2.07 20.46 14.27
N GLY A 167 3.17 20.61 13.54
CA GLY A 167 4.50 20.83 14.10
C GLY A 167 5.25 19.57 14.52
N ALA A 168 4.60 18.43 14.67
CA ALA A 168 5.28 17.16 14.93
C ALA A 168 6.05 16.67 13.70
N THR A 169 7.13 15.94 13.94
CA THR A 169 7.93 15.30 12.88
C THR A 169 7.52 13.84 12.73
N TYR A 170 7.29 13.44 11.49
CA TYR A 170 6.95 12.07 11.09
C TYR A 170 7.93 11.57 10.03
N ASP A 171 8.08 10.26 9.97
CA ASP A 171 8.73 9.64 8.83
C ASP A 171 7.84 9.74 7.58
N ALA A 172 8.46 9.94 6.44
CA ALA A 172 7.80 9.96 5.14
C ALA A 172 8.56 9.11 4.13
N LEU A 173 7.83 8.23 3.45
CA LEU A 173 8.34 7.43 2.34
C LEU A 173 8.18 8.22 1.05
N LEU A 174 9.28 8.62 0.42
CA LEU A 174 9.23 9.34 -0.87
C LEU A 174 8.80 8.36 -1.97
N ILE A 175 7.74 8.73 -2.71
CA ILE A 175 7.25 8.00 -3.89
C ILE A 175 7.46 8.77 -5.19
N GLY A 176 7.92 10.01 -5.09
CA GLY A 176 8.32 10.92 -6.16
C GLY A 176 9.47 11.81 -5.71
N ASP A 177 9.85 12.77 -6.54
CA ASP A 177 10.89 13.74 -6.21
C ASP A 177 10.40 14.76 -5.18
N LEU A 178 11.35 15.34 -4.41
CA LEU A 178 11.05 16.44 -3.50
C LEU A 178 10.57 17.67 -4.27
N ALA A 179 9.56 18.36 -3.76
CA ALA A 179 9.01 19.57 -4.34
C ALA A 179 9.80 20.82 -3.88
#